data_03452b8c110a84bc49afd276164015ee
#
_entry.id   03452b8c110a84bc49afd276164015ee
#
_cell.length_a   1.000
_cell.length_b   1.000
_cell.length_c   1.000
_cell.angle_alpha   90.00
_cell.angle_beta   90.00
_cell.angle_gamma   90.00
#
_symmetry.space_group_name_H-M   'P 1'
#
loop_
_entity.id
_entity.type
_entity.pdbx_description
1 polymer ?
#
loop_
_entity_poly.entity_id
_entity_poly.type
_entity_poly.pdbx_seq_one_letter_code
_entity_poly.pdbx_strand_id
1 'polypeptide(L)'
;HRIARRQRQMCIRDSIMMSAGIFEDMFSGAGMEYLYFRPDLNYAFGIDIFKVRKRDYYWRFGHLDYENTLATANFYYRNYGTIPFDMRFTAGEYLAGDVGYTLEFSRNFYNGVQFGVFATFTDVTAEQFGEGSFDKGVFFNIPIYGNLLSYTWRPLTKDPGATLNRRHTLHGLL
;
A
#
# COMPACT_ATOMS: atom_id res chain seq x y z
N HIS A 1 47.18 17.09 -11.97
CA HIS A 1 46.06 16.95 -11.04
C HIS A 1 44.73 17.00 -11.82
N ARG A 2 44.18 15.86 -12.20
CA ARG A 2 42.81 15.76 -12.72
C ARG A 2 41.87 15.64 -11.53
N ILE A 3 41.16 16.68 -11.20
CA ILE A 3 40.02 16.64 -10.28
C ILE A 3 38.90 15.95 -11.03
N ALA A 4 38.67 14.67 -10.73
CA ALA A 4 37.47 13.96 -11.16
C ALA A 4 36.29 14.59 -10.41
N ARG A 5 35.54 15.46 -11.05
CA ARG A 5 34.22 15.88 -10.58
C ARG A 5 33.32 14.62 -10.62
N ARG A 6 33.12 13.97 -9.48
CA ARG A 6 32.01 13.05 -9.33
C ARG A 6 30.73 13.86 -9.48
N GLN A 7 30.15 13.78 -10.66
CA GLN A 7 28.76 14.18 -10.86
C GLN A 7 27.93 13.26 -9.97
N ARG A 8 27.48 13.77 -8.83
CA ARG A 8 26.40 13.15 -8.07
C ARG A 8 25.15 13.32 -8.94
N GLN A 9 24.83 12.29 -9.69
CA GLN A 9 23.52 12.17 -10.30
C GLN A 9 22.55 12.02 -9.13
N MET A 10 21.93 13.12 -8.72
CA MET A 10 20.77 13.09 -7.82
C MET A 10 19.63 12.49 -8.64
N CYS A 11 19.44 11.19 -8.50
CA CYS A 11 18.27 10.53 -9.02
C CYS A 11 17.08 10.93 -8.13
N ILE A 12 16.47 12.07 -8.41
CA ILE A 12 15.11 12.36 -7.95
C ILE A 12 14.24 11.40 -8.77
N ARG A 13 13.61 10.44 -8.10
CA ARG A 13 12.70 9.51 -8.76
C ARG A 13 11.28 9.85 -8.36
N ASP A 14 10.74 10.85 -9.01
CA ASP A 14 9.30 11.05 -9.06
C ASP A 14 8.75 10.02 -10.04
N SER A 15 7.86 9.18 -9.57
CA SER A 15 7.26 8.14 -10.39
C SER A 15 5.75 8.33 -10.44
N ILE A 16 5.19 8.26 -11.64
CA ILE A 16 3.74 8.26 -11.86
C ILE A 16 3.39 6.96 -12.56
N MET A 17 2.39 6.28 -12.06
CA MET A 17 1.82 5.10 -12.68
C MET A 17 0.32 5.31 -12.90
N MET A 18 -0.13 5.02 -14.10
CA MET A 18 -1.56 4.97 -14.44
C MET A 18 -1.94 3.54 -14.72
N SER A 19 -3.05 3.10 -14.20
CA SER A 19 -3.57 1.75 -14.41
C SER A 19 -5.07 1.75 -14.60
N ALA A 20 -5.53 0.86 -15.49
CA ALA A 20 -6.95 0.64 -15.74
C ALA A 20 -7.20 -0.84 -16.03
N GLY A 21 -8.28 -1.37 -15.52
CA GLY A 21 -8.64 -2.76 -15.73
C GLY A 21 -9.36 -3.39 -14.55
N ILE A 22 -9.22 -4.71 -14.44
CA ILE A 22 -9.71 -5.50 -13.31
C ILE A 22 -8.57 -5.58 -12.30
N PHE A 23 -8.77 -4.98 -11.13
CA PHE A 23 -7.75 -4.94 -10.08
C PHE A 23 -7.79 -6.17 -9.20
N GLU A 24 -8.99 -6.64 -8.92
CA GLU A 24 -9.27 -7.88 -8.20
C GLU A 24 -10.58 -8.49 -8.70
N ASP A 25 -10.95 -9.66 -8.22
CA ASP A 25 -12.13 -10.37 -8.71
C ASP A 25 -13.42 -9.55 -8.59
N MET A 26 -13.49 -8.67 -7.59
CA MET A 26 -14.68 -7.89 -7.26
C MET A 26 -14.72 -6.47 -7.80
N PHE A 27 -13.58 -5.90 -8.20
CA PHE A 27 -13.49 -4.49 -8.61
C PHE A 27 -12.75 -4.29 -9.92
N SER A 28 -13.30 -3.39 -10.73
CA SER A 28 -12.65 -2.87 -11.92
C SER A 28 -12.69 -1.35 -11.92
N GLY A 29 -11.76 -0.71 -12.61
CA GLY A 29 -11.70 0.74 -12.63
C GLY A 29 -10.44 1.27 -13.28
N ALA A 30 -10.14 2.52 -12.95
CA ALA A 30 -8.94 3.20 -13.40
C ALA A 30 -8.46 4.17 -12.30
N GLY A 31 -7.17 4.47 -12.33
CA GLY A 31 -6.61 5.44 -11.42
C GLY A 31 -5.12 5.66 -11.66
N MET A 32 -4.54 6.42 -10.76
CA MET A 32 -3.15 6.77 -10.80
C MET A 32 -2.51 6.73 -9.42
N GLU A 33 -1.21 6.47 -9.43
CA GLU A 33 -0.32 6.54 -8.29
C GLU A 33 0.79 7.54 -8.58
N TYR A 34 1.16 8.31 -7.57
CA TYR A 34 2.35 9.15 -7.57
C TYR A 34 3.23 8.75 -6.40
N LEU A 35 4.52 8.62 -6.63
CA LEU A 35 5.52 8.35 -5.60
C LEU A 35 6.69 9.33 -5.73
N TYR A 36 6.90 10.08 -4.67
CA TYR A 36 8.14 10.85 -4.46
C TYR A 36 9.10 10.03 -3.62
N PHE A 37 10.20 9.61 -4.22
CA PHE A 37 11.23 8.81 -3.55
C PHE A 37 12.63 9.33 -3.90
N ARG A 38 13.43 9.54 -2.89
CA ARG A 38 14.85 9.87 -3.02
C ARG A 38 15.70 8.85 -2.26
N PRO A 39 16.69 8.21 -2.92
CA PRO A 39 17.54 7.19 -2.28
C PRO A 39 18.44 7.72 -1.14
N ASP A 40 18.66 9.04 -1.08
CA ASP A 40 19.46 9.71 -0.05
C ASP A 40 18.63 10.09 1.20
N LEU A 41 17.33 9.90 1.16
CA LEU A 41 16.41 10.20 2.25
C LEU A 41 15.85 8.92 2.85
N ASN A 42 15.54 8.98 4.14
CA ASN A 42 14.93 7.88 4.86
C ASN A 42 13.40 7.89 4.78
N TYR A 43 12.83 8.75 3.95
CA TYR A 43 11.39 8.90 3.80
C TYR A 43 10.97 9.05 2.34
N ALA A 44 9.73 8.67 2.07
CA ALA A 44 9.06 8.83 0.78
C ALA A 44 7.60 9.22 1.00
N PHE A 45 6.98 9.77 -0.05
CA PHE A 45 5.57 10.14 -0.06
C PHE A 45 4.90 9.56 -1.29
N GLY A 46 3.68 9.06 -1.11
CA GLY A 46 2.85 8.55 -2.18
C GLY A 46 1.44 9.11 -2.13
N ILE A 47 0.79 9.19 -3.28
CA ILE A 47 -0.64 9.52 -3.42
C ILE A 47 -1.24 8.54 -4.41
N ASP A 48 -2.37 7.95 -4.03
CA ASP A 48 -3.13 7.02 -4.85
C ASP A 48 -4.54 7.55 -5.03
N ILE A 49 -5.02 7.58 -6.27
CA ILE A 49 -6.39 7.95 -6.59
C ILE A 49 -6.93 6.94 -7.59
N PHE A 50 -7.99 6.22 -7.20
CA PHE A 50 -8.63 5.19 -8.01
C PHE A 50 -10.14 5.35 -7.99
N LYS A 51 -10.73 5.36 -9.17
CA LYS A 51 -12.17 5.25 -9.33
C LYS A 51 -12.51 3.81 -9.71
N VAL A 52 -13.30 3.15 -8.87
CA VAL A 52 -13.62 1.73 -9.00
C VAL A 52 -15.11 1.47 -8.99
N ARG A 53 -15.51 0.40 -9.69
CA ARG A 53 -16.86 -0.12 -9.69
C ARG A 53 -16.85 -1.58 -9.30
N LYS A 54 -17.83 -1.98 -8.49
CA LYS A 54 -18.03 -3.37 -8.14
C LYS A 54 -18.53 -4.15 -9.33
N ARG A 55 -17.89 -5.29 -9.61
CA ARG A 55 -18.27 -6.20 -10.70
C ARG A 55 -19.43 -7.08 -10.28
N ASP A 56 -20.21 -7.51 -11.31
CA ASP A 56 -21.25 -8.52 -11.12
C ASP A 56 -20.61 -9.89 -10.76
N TYR A 57 -21.36 -10.73 -10.06
CA TYR A 57 -20.93 -12.07 -9.64
C TYR A 57 -20.76 -13.04 -10.80
N TYR A 58 -21.34 -12.75 -11.97
CA TYR A 58 -21.16 -13.55 -13.17
C TYR A 58 -19.90 -13.12 -13.93
N TRP A 59 -19.19 -14.07 -14.52
CA TRP A 59 -17.97 -13.86 -15.33
C TRP A 59 -18.22 -13.03 -16.61
N ARG A 60 -19.05 -12.01 -16.52
CA ARG A 60 -19.35 -11.05 -17.59
C ARG A 60 -18.79 -9.68 -17.21
N PHE A 61 -18.73 -8.78 -18.20
CA PHE A 61 -18.31 -7.39 -17.99
C PHE A 61 -19.40 -6.52 -17.33
N GLY A 62 -20.35 -7.13 -16.62
CA GLY A 62 -21.39 -6.44 -15.86
C GLY A 62 -20.83 -5.80 -14.60
N HIS A 63 -21.45 -4.68 -14.18
CA HIS A 63 -21.13 -3.95 -12.96
C HIS A 63 -22.40 -3.79 -12.14
N LEU A 64 -22.24 -3.82 -10.83
CA LEU A 64 -23.27 -3.43 -9.88
C LEU A 64 -23.26 -1.90 -9.69
N ASP A 65 -24.32 -1.36 -9.08
CA ASP A 65 -24.46 0.10 -8.85
C ASP A 65 -23.50 0.69 -7.80
N TYR A 66 -22.59 -0.13 -7.25
CA TYR A 66 -21.59 0.35 -6.30
C TYR A 66 -20.38 0.91 -7.05
N GLU A 67 -20.17 2.21 -6.86
CA GLU A 67 -19.01 2.96 -7.36
C GLU A 67 -18.38 3.71 -6.19
N ASN A 68 -17.05 3.68 -6.10
CA ASN A 68 -16.32 4.43 -5.09
C ASN A 68 -15.05 5.07 -5.66
N THR A 69 -14.61 6.17 -5.05
CA THR A 69 -13.35 6.85 -5.34
C THR A 69 -12.43 6.68 -4.15
N LEU A 70 -11.48 5.77 -4.26
CA LEU A 70 -10.43 5.58 -3.27
C LEU A 70 -9.36 6.65 -3.48
N ALA A 71 -9.05 7.41 -2.43
CA ALA A 71 -8.02 8.44 -2.46
C ALA A 71 -7.20 8.39 -1.18
N THR A 72 -5.95 7.97 -1.27
CA THR A 72 -5.07 7.82 -0.10
C THR A 72 -3.75 8.55 -0.28
N ALA A 73 -3.27 9.15 0.81
CA ALA A 73 -1.93 9.69 0.94
C ALA A 73 -1.09 8.76 1.83
N ASN A 74 0.13 8.49 1.40
CA ASN A 74 1.03 7.56 2.05
C ASN A 74 2.33 8.25 2.43
N PHE A 75 2.79 8.04 3.64
CA PHE A 75 4.09 8.44 4.13
C PHE A 75 4.88 7.20 4.52
N TYR A 76 6.12 7.10 4.06
CA TYR A 76 7.03 5.99 4.33
C TYR A 76 8.26 6.51 5.05
N TYR A 77 8.68 5.80 6.07
CA TYR A 77 9.91 6.08 6.79
C TYR A 77 10.68 4.79 7.05
N ARG A 78 11.97 4.77 6.71
CA ARG A 78 12.87 3.65 6.95
C ARG A 78 13.96 4.05 7.91
N ASN A 79 14.07 3.35 9.02
CA ASN A 79 15.16 3.51 9.96
C ASN A 79 16.28 2.51 9.67
N TYR A 80 17.49 3.02 9.44
CA TYR A 80 18.71 2.22 9.22
C TYR A 80 19.59 2.10 10.48
N GLY A 81 19.09 2.49 11.65
CA GLY A 81 19.81 2.42 12.91
C GLY A 81 20.07 1.01 13.41
N THR A 82 20.49 0.89 14.67
CA THR A 82 20.81 -0.38 15.33
C THR A 82 19.68 -1.41 15.25
N ILE A 83 18.44 -0.95 15.27
CA ILE A 83 17.24 -1.76 15.05
C ILE A 83 16.57 -1.21 13.79
N PRO A 84 16.79 -1.82 12.62
CA PRO A 84 16.15 -1.39 11.38
C PRO A 84 14.65 -1.70 11.42
N PHE A 85 13.83 -0.72 11.04
CA PHE A 85 12.40 -0.88 10.87
C PHE A 85 11.86 0.04 9.77
N ASP A 86 10.77 -0.36 9.19
CA ASP A 86 9.99 0.42 8.23
C ASP A 86 8.67 0.85 8.89
N MET A 87 8.27 2.09 8.67
CA MET A 87 6.97 2.62 9.07
C MET A 87 6.24 3.12 7.83
N ARG A 88 4.97 2.80 7.75
CA ARG A 88 4.06 3.34 6.75
C ARG A 88 2.85 3.96 7.44
N PHE A 89 2.54 5.18 7.08
CA PHE A 89 1.32 5.86 7.47
C PHE A 89 0.50 6.12 6.22
N THR A 90 -0.76 5.67 6.21
CA THR A 90 -1.71 5.88 5.12
C THR A 90 -2.93 6.60 5.67
N ALA A 91 -3.40 7.63 4.99
CA ALA A 91 -4.61 8.35 5.36
C ALA A 91 -5.42 8.70 4.12
N GLY A 92 -6.75 8.63 4.22
CA GLY A 92 -7.64 8.97 3.13
C GLY A 92 -8.94 8.20 3.13
N GLU A 93 -9.57 8.13 1.96
CA GLU A 93 -10.78 7.37 1.72
C GLU A 93 -10.43 5.97 1.21
N TYR A 94 -10.98 4.96 1.86
CA TYR A 94 -10.75 3.56 1.60
C TYR A 94 -11.81 2.95 0.67
N LEU A 95 -11.64 1.67 0.36
CA LEU A 95 -12.43 0.97 -0.65
C LEU A 95 -13.94 0.86 -0.31
N ALA A 96 -14.30 0.84 0.97
CA ALA A 96 -15.68 0.80 1.43
C ALA A 96 -16.32 2.19 1.53
N GLY A 97 -15.60 3.27 1.17
CA GLY A 97 -16.04 4.66 1.33
C GLY A 97 -15.83 5.21 2.74
N ASP A 98 -15.16 4.46 3.57
CA ASP A 98 -14.75 4.86 4.92
C ASP A 98 -13.53 5.78 4.87
N VAL A 99 -13.48 6.76 5.76
CA VAL A 99 -12.37 7.71 5.86
C VAL A 99 -11.60 7.47 7.15
N GLY A 100 -10.28 7.43 7.04
CA GLY A 100 -9.46 7.16 8.20
C GLY A 100 -7.98 7.12 7.93
N TYR A 101 -7.25 6.46 8.83
CA TYR A 101 -5.80 6.28 8.69
C TYR A 101 -5.35 4.90 9.18
N THR A 102 -4.28 4.41 8.57
CA THR A 102 -3.61 3.16 8.91
C THR A 102 -2.15 3.44 9.26
N LEU A 103 -1.69 2.86 10.35
CA LEU A 103 -0.30 2.86 10.76
C LEU A 103 0.27 1.45 10.69
N GLU A 104 1.35 1.28 9.97
CA GLU A 104 2.06 0.01 9.85
C GLU A 104 3.49 0.16 10.34
N PHE A 105 3.97 -0.84 11.09
CA PHE A 105 5.37 -1.00 11.45
C PHE A 105 5.82 -2.38 11.01
N SER A 106 6.97 -2.45 10.33
CA SER A 106 7.52 -3.72 9.90
C SER A 106 9.03 -3.75 10.04
N ARG A 107 9.56 -4.96 10.09
CA ARG A 107 10.99 -5.23 10.14
C ARG A 107 11.37 -6.23 9.08
N ASN A 108 12.39 -5.88 8.31
CA ASN A 108 13.03 -6.78 7.37
C ASN A 108 14.24 -7.45 8.03
N PHE A 109 14.28 -8.77 8.00
CA PHE A 109 15.38 -9.57 8.51
C PHE A 109 16.39 -9.89 7.41
N TYR A 110 17.63 -10.20 7.78
CA TYR A 110 18.70 -10.49 6.83
C TYR A 110 18.41 -11.67 5.89
N ASN A 111 17.56 -12.62 6.31
CA ASN A 111 17.10 -13.73 5.49
C ASN A 111 15.98 -13.36 4.51
N GLY A 112 15.62 -12.07 4.42
CA GLY A 112 14.55 -11.57 3.56
C GLY A 112 13.14 -11.72 4.12
N VAL A 113 12.96 -12.31 5.30
CA VAL A 113 11.67 -12.37 5.97
C VAL A 113 11.29 -10.96 6.43
N GLN A 114 10.06 -10.55 6.16
CA GLN A 114 9.46 -9.34 6.71
C GLN A 114 8.36 -9.74 7.69
N PHE A 115 8.33 -9.10 8.83
CA PHE A 115 7.25 -9.18 9.80
C PHE A 115 6.78 -7.78 10.16
N GLY A 116 5.46 -7.61 10.26
CA GLY A 116 4.90 -6.31 10.61
C GLY A 116 3.57 -6.41 11.35
N VAL A 117 3.20 -5.29 11.90
CA VAL A 117 1.93 -5.06 12.61
C VAL A 117 1.25 -3.84 12.00
N PHE A 118 -0.06 -3.79 12.03
CA PHE A 118 -0.82 -2.63 11.59
C PHE A 118 -2.00 -2.34 12.51
N ALA A 119 -2.42 -1.09 12.50
CA ALA A 119 -3.64 -0.62 13.13
C ALA A 119 -4.32 0.40 12.22
N THR A 120 -5.61 0.25 12.00
CA THR A 120 -6.44 1.09 11.15
C THR A 120 -7.57 1.69 11.95
N PHE A 121 -7.73 2.99 11.84
CA PHE A 121 -8.78 3.77 12.49
C PHE A 121 -9.59 4.46 11.41
N THR A 122 -10.88 4.21 11.37
CA THR A 122 -11.81 4.81 10.41
C THR A 122 -13.01 5.41 11.12
N ASP A 123 -13.84 6.11 10.40
CA ASP A 123 -15.09 6.69 10.86
C ASP A 123 -16.22 5.66 11.06
N VAL A 124 -15.97 4.38 10.71
CA VAL A 124 -16.90 3.27 10.95
C VAL A 124 -17.03 3.01 12.45
N THR A 125 -18.27 3.00 12.94
CA THR A 125 -18.54 2.78 14.36
C THR A 125 -18.31 1.31 14.76
N ALA A 126 -18.00 1.07 16.05
CA ALA A 126 -17.82 -0.27 16.60
C ALA A 126 -19.05 -1.17 16.40
N GLU A 127 -20.25 -0.59 16.39
CA GLU A 127 -21.51 -1.31 16.14
C GLU A 127 -21.61 -1.78 14.67
N GLN A 128 -21.14 -0.97 13.72
CA GLN A 128 -21.14 -1.32 12.31
C GLN A 128 -20.04 -2.31 11.97
N PHE A 129 -18.91 -2.22 12.64
CA PHE A 129 -17.78 -3.14 12.45
C PHE A 129 -17.99 -4.50 13.12
N GLY A 130 -18.63 -4.54 14.28
CA GLY A 130 -18.95 -5.77 15.01
C GLY A 130 -17.85 -6.36 15.89
N GLU A 131 -16.61 -5.89 15.78
CA GLU A 131 -15.44 -6.46 16.48
C GLU A 131 -14.58 -5.45 17.25
N GLY A 132 -15.11 -4.33 17.67
CA GLY A 132 -14.38 -3.33 18.45
C GLY A 132 -14.22 -1.99 17.73
N SER A 133 -13.36 -1.11 18.25
CA SER A 133 -13.29 0.29 17.81
C SER A 133 -12.31 0.55 16.66
N PHE A 134 -11.47 -0.41 16.28
CA PHE A 134 -10.49 -0.26 15.21
C PHE A 134 -9.96 -1.62 14.73
N ASP A 135 -9.56 -1.70 13.47
CA ASP A 135 -8.92 -2.87 12.88
C ASP A 135 -7.44 -2.94 13.25
N LYS A 136 -6.93 -4.13 13.52
CA LYS A 136 -5.53 -4.37 13.86
C LYS A 136 -5.12 -5.77 13.48
N GLY A 137 -3.86 -5.93 13.11
CA GLY A 137 -3.37 -7.24 12.75
C GLY A 137 -1.86 -7.31 12.61
N VAL A 138 -1.43 -8.50 12.25
CA VAL A 138 -0.04 -8.79 11.92
C VAL A 138 0.04 -9.26 10.48
N PHE A 139 1.18 -9.06 9.84
CA PHE A 139 1.47 -9.61 8.51
C PHE A 139 2.90 -10.10 8.43
N PHE A 140 3.16 -11.03 7.54
CA PHE A 140 4.51 -11.46 7.25
C PHE A 140 4.68 -11.81 5.77
N ASN A 141 5.91 -11.65 5.31
CA ASN A 141 6.34 -12.03 3.97
C ASN A 141 7.58 -12.90 4.08
N ILE A 142 7.53 -14.08 3.50
CA ILE A 142 8.62 -15.07 3.54
C ILE A 142 9.08 -15.33 2.11
N PRO A 143 10.34 -15.00 1.74
CA PRO A 143 10.90 -15.38 0.46
C PRO A 143 11.09 -16.90 0.42
N ILE A 144 10.48 -17.58 -0.56
CA ILE A 144 10.59 -19.03 -0.71
C ILE A 144 11.73 -19.39 -1.65
N TYR A 145 11.96 -18.59 -2.68
CA TYR A 145 12.98 -18.86 -3.69
C TYR A 145 13.70 -17.55 -4.10
N GLY A 146 14.53 -17.05 -3.22
CA GLY A 146 15.20 -15.78 -3.41
C GLY A 146 14.18 -14.64 -3.64
N ASN A 147 14.43 -13.81 -4.65
CA ASN A 147 13.52 -12.72 -5.01
C ASN A 147 12.43 -13.13 -6.04
N LEU A 148 12.37 -14.41 -6.43
CA LEU A 148 11.47 -14.90 -7.48
C LEU A 148 10.09 -15.27 -6.96
N LEU A 149 10.02 -15.84 -5.76
CA LEU A 149 8.77 -16.25 -5.12
C LEU A 149 8.78 -15.85 -3.65
N SER A 150 7.67 -15.26 -3.21
CA SER A 150 7.45 -14.94 -1.81
C SER A 150 6.06 -15.41 -1.39
N TYR A 151 5.96 -15.89 -0.15
CA TYR A 151 4.68 -16.14 0.50
C TYR A 151 4.34 -14.96 1.39
N THR A 152 3.30 -14.23 1.04
CA THR A 152 2.80 -13.12 1.84
C THR A 152 1.52 -13.56 2.53
N TRP A 153 1.52 -13.49 3.85
CA TRP A 153 0.31 -13.62 4.65
C TRP A 153 -0.02 -12.25 5.24
N ARG A 154 -1.17 -11.76 4.84
CA ARG A 154 -1.82 -10.58 5.41
C ARG A 154 -3.28 -10.91 5.54
N PRO A 155 -3.94 -10.63 6.67
CA PRO A 155 -5.39 -10.78 6.75
C PRO A 155 -6.01 -9.99 5.60
N LEU A 156 -6.74 -10.68 4.73
CA LEU A 156 -7.56 -10.04 3.70
C LEU A 156 -8.85 -9.66 4.40
N THR A 157 -8.93 -8.41 4.79
CA THR A 157 -10.04 -7.97 5.60
C THR A 157 -11.12 -7.38 4.71
N LYS A 158 -12.35 -7.78 4.97
CA LYS A 158 -13.54 -6.99 4.62
C LYS A 158 -13.73 -5.83 5.61
N ASP A 159 -12.70 -5.56 6.37
CA ASP A 159 -12.68 -4.66 7.51
C ASP A 159 -12.53 -3.21 7.05
N PRO A 160 -12.89 -2.24 7.89
CA PRO A 160 -12.63 -0.83 7.65
C PRO A 160 -11.15 -0.58 7.28
N GLY A 161 -10.93 0.29 6.32
CA GLY A 161 -9.58 0.58 5.83
C GLY A 161 -9.06 -0.38 4.76
N ALA A 162 -9.92 -1.19 4.16
CA ALA A 162 -9.55 -2.05 3.04
C ALA A 162 -9.06 -1.23 1.84
N THR A 163 -7.95 -1.64 1.26
CA THR A 163 -7.37 -1.05 0.05
C THR A 163 -7.49 -2.01 -1.13
N LEU A 164 -7.40 -1.48 -2.36
CA LEU A 164 -7.36 -2.31 -3.56
C LEU A 164 -6.14 -3.24 -3.54
N ASN A 165 -6.40 -4.52 -3.75
CA ASN A 165 -5.34 -5.50 -3.96
C ASN A 165 -4.87 -5.42 -5.43
N ARG A 166 -3.72 -4.83 -5.66
CA ARG A 166 -3.14 -4.61 -6.99
C ARG A 166 -1.86 -5.40 -7.14
N ARG A 167 -1.68 -6.06 -8.27
CA ARG A 167 -0.47 -6.87 -8.55
C ARG A 167 0.79 -6.01 -8.67
N HIS A 168 0.63 -4.80 -9.19
CA HIS A 168 1.74 -3.85 -9.38
C HIS A 168 1.37 -2.51 -8.74
N THR A 169 2.24 -2.00 -7.92
CA THR A 169 2.11 -0.71 -7.24
C THR A 169 3.46 -0.01 -7.23
N LEU A 170 3.48 1.32 -7.23
CA LEU A 170 4.71 2.08 -7.03
C LEU A 170 5.32 1.87 -5.63
N HIS A 171 4.48 1.53 -4.65
CA HIS A 171 4.93 1.22 -3.29
C HIS A 171 5.86 0.01 -3.20
N GLY A 172 5.77 -0.92 -4.15
CA GLY A 172 6.68 -2.05 -4.25
C GLY A 172 8.12 -1.69 -4.68
N LEU A 173 8.38 -0.42 -4.99
CA LEU A 173 9.71 0.10 -5.28
C LEU A 173 10.47 0.54 -4.02
N LEU A 174 9.80 0.65 -2.88
CA LEU A 174 10.35 1.02 -1.57
C LEU A 174 10.77 -0.22 -0.80
#